data_5ebd9db86cc917393a9af83b1c41babc
#
_entry.id   5ebd9db86cc917393a9af83b1c41babc
#
_cell.length_a   1.000
_cell.length_b   1.000
_cell.length_c   1.000
_cell.angle_alpha   90.00
_cell.angle_beta   90.00
_cell.angle_gamma   90.00
#
_symmetry.space_group_name_H-M   'P 1'
#
loop_
_entity.id
_entity.type
_entity.pdbx_description
1 polymer ?
#
loop_
_entity_poly.entity_id
_entity_poly.type
_entity_poly.pdbx_seq_one_letter_code
_entity_poly.pdbx_strand_id
1 'polypeptide(L)'
;TIKDAIANKTTFGNWIEDNVFVVNEQTCSDSLGIYVGNSGTTNYRNAYRNPPGIPTGFSTSRISIFSGVPDFVLPIGQAAYVSNITQQTEYLPVSVDILAAKGCDGMIFGLVQDLVKAGVINATKAGYSGVTGEKILF
;
A
#
# COMPACT_ATOMS: atom_id res chain seq x y z
N THR A 1 -14.39 25.96 -6.73
CA THR A 1 -13.65 26.00 -8.00
C THR A 1 -12.43 25.08 -7.97
N ILE A 2 -11.78 24.86 -9.14
CA ILE A 2 -10.50 24.13 -9.20
C ILE A 2 -9.42 24.82 -8.36
N LYS A 3 -9.39 26.14 -8.34
CA LYS A 3 -8.45 26.91 -7.52
C LYS A 3 -8.63 26.61 -6.02
N ASP A 4 -9.87 26.55 -5.55
CA ASP A 4 -10.16 26.24 -4.14
C ASP A 4 -9.76 24.81 -3.80
N ALA A 5 -10.00 23.85 -4.71
CA ALA A 5 -9.59 22.46 -4.53
C ALA A 5 -8.07 22.31 -4.44
N ILE A 6 -7.32 23.03 -5.29
CA ILE A 6 -5.85 23.05 -5.23
C ILE A 6 -5.38 23.70 -3.92
N ALA A 7 -5.98 24.82 -3.52
CA ALA A 7 -5.63 25.50 -2.26
C ALA A 7 -5.87 24.58 -1.05
N ASN A 8 -7.02 23.93 -1.00
CA ASN A 8 -7.36 22.97 0.07
C ASN A 8 -6.40 21.79 0.10
N LYS A 9 -6.07 21.22 -1.08
CA LYS A 9 -5.08 20.16 -1.20
C LYS A 9 -3.72 20.59 -0.65
N THR A 10 -3.25 21.78 -1.04
CA THR A 10 -1.95 22.32 -0.60
C THR A 10 -1.94 22.54 0.92
N THR A 11 -2.99 23.16 1.46
CA THR A 11 -3.10 23.38 2.91
C THR A 11 -3.06 22.07 3.68
N PHE A 12 -3.81 21.06 3.23
CA PHE A 12 -3.82 19.77 3.87
C PHE A 12 -2.47 19.05 3.72
N GLY A 13 -1.86 19.09 2.54
CA GLY A 13 -0.54 18.49 2.30
C GLY A 13 0.53 19.08 3.21
N ASN A 14 0.62 20.40 3.28
CA ASN A 14 1.56 21.09 4.18
C ASN A 14 1.32 20.71 5.64
N TRP A 15 0.06 20.65 6.07
CA TRP A 15 -0.26 20.26 7.44
C TRP A 15 0.21 18.83 7.75
N ILE A 16 0.06 17.88 6.81
CA ILE A 16 0.56 16.50 6.95
C ILE A 16 2.09 16.49 7.07
N GLU A 17 2.79 17.24 6.21
CA GLU A 17 4.26 17.33 6.24
C GLU A 17 4.78 17.96 7.54
N ASP A 18 4.08 18.99 8.06
CA ASP A 18 4.51 19.74 9.24
C ASP A 18 4.13 19.07 10.57
N ASN A 19 3.11 18.20 10.60
CA ASN A 19 2.54 17.71 11.85
C ASN A 19 2.43 16.18 11.95
N VAL A 20 2.49 15.46 10.84
CA VAL A 20 2.29 13.99 10.85
C VAL A 20 3.54 13.27 10.39
N PHE A 21 4.05 13.59 9.21
CA PHE A 21 5.26 12.98 8.65
C PHE A 21 6.37 14.02 8.56
N VAL A 22 6.88 14.40 9.73
CA VAL A 22 7.94 15.39 9.84
C VAL A 22 9.29 14.77 9.49
N VAL A 23 10.07 15.48 8.69
CA VAL A 23 11.44 15.07 8.34
C VAL A 23 12.34 15.16 9.57
N ASN A 24 13.13 14.13 9.79
CA ASN A 24 14.10 14.04 10.87
C ASN A 24 15.51 13.80 10.31
N GLU A 25 16.49 14.57 10.72
CA GLU A 25 17.87 14.46 10.22
C GLU A 25 18.55 13.13 10.58
N GLN A 26 18.14 12.46 11.65
CA GLN A 26 18.74 11.22 12.14
C GLN A 26 18.04 9.98 11.60
N THR A 27 16.70 9.99 11.58
CA THR A 27 15.88 8.84 11.22
C THR A 27 15.17 9.00 9.88
N CYS A 28 15.36 10.12 9.19
CA CYS A 28 14.67 10.59 8.01
C CYS A 28 13.21 10.98 8.25
N SER A 29 12.45 10.17 8.99
CA SER A 29 11.05 10.45 9.35
C SER A 29 10.87 10.29 10.85
N ASP A 30 10.17 11.25 11.49
CA ASP A 30 9.83 11.16 12.91
C ASP A 30 8.78 10.09 13.20
N SER A 31 7.97 9.77 12.20
CA SER A 31 6.88 8.80 12.31
C SER A 31 6.73 7.94 11.07
N LEU A 32 6.11 6.79 11.24
CA LEU A 32 5.64 5.93 10.16
C LEU A 32 4.13 5.80 10.24
N GLY A 33 3.45 5.94 9.09
CA GLY A 33 2.04 5.59 8.95
C GLY A 33 1.91 4.16 8.45
N ILE A 34 1.02 3.38 9.06
CA ILE A 34 0.73 2.01 8.59
C ILE A 34 -0.79 1.86 8.50
N TYR A 35 -1.26 1.38 7.35
CA TYR A 35 -2.67 1.06 7.18
C TYR A 35 -2.85 -0.20 6.33
N VAL A 36 -4.07 -0.75 6.32
CA VAL A 36 -4.38 -1.96 5.54
C VAL A 36 -4.40 -1.62 4.05
N GLY A 37 -3.51 -2.24 3.28
CA GLY A 37 -3.47 -2.11 1.82
C GLY A 37 -4.45 -3.06 1.14
N ASN A 38 -4.20 -4.36 1.24
CA ASN A 38 -5.06 -5.40 0.69
C ASN A 38 -5.35 -6.48 1.73
N SER A 39 -6.62 -6.73 1.99
CA SER A 39 -7.09 -7.77 2.93
C SER A 39 -7.23 -9.16 2.30
N GLY A 40 -6.83 -9.38 1.06
CA GLY A 40 -6.99 -10.65 0.35
C GLY A 40 -8.43 -10.91 -0.11
N THR A 41 -9.18 -9.86 -0.45
CA THR A 41 -10.55 -10.00 -0.96
C THR A 41 -10.55 -10.34 -2.45
N THR A 42 -11.30 -11.36 -2.84
CA THR A 42 -11.41 -11.79 -4.24
C THR A 42 -12.09 -10.75 -5.12
N ASN A 43 -11.53 -10.57 -6.32
CA ASN A 43 -12.06 -9.67 -7.32
C ASN A 43 -11.91 -10.27 -8.72
N TYR A 44 -12.94 -10.96 -9.21
CA TYR A 44 -12.90 -11.64 -10.49
C TYR A 44 -13.07 -10.67 -11.67
N ARG A 45 -12.22 -10.79 -12.67
CA ARG A 45 -12.26 -9.97 -13.89
C ARG A 45 -13.36 -10.35 -14.86
N ASN A 46 -13.94 -11.53 -14.73
CA ASN A 46 -15.06 -12.01 -15.55
C ASN A 46 -16.41 -11.46 -15.09
N ALA A 47 -16.47 -10.78 -13.97
CA ALA A 47 -17.68 -10.11 -13.51
C ALA A 47 -17.75 -8.68 -14.05
N TYR A 48 -18.83 -8.34 -14.77
CA TYR A 48 -19.06 -6.96 -15.17
C TYR A 48 -19.34 -6.11 -13.94
N ARG A 49 -18.62 -5.02 -13.84
CA ARG A 49 -18.77 -4.05 -12.74
C ARG A 49 -19.37 -2.75 -13.25
N ASN A 50 -20.05 -2.05 -12.37
CA ASN A 50 -20.45 -0.68 -12.64
C ASN A 50 -19.24 0.19 -13.01
N PRO A 51 -19.40 1.20 -13.87
CA PRO A 51 -18.33 2.12 -14.16
C PRO A 51 -17.79 2.74 -12.87
N PRO A 52 -16.50 3.13 -12.85
CA PRO A 52 -15.90 3.75 -11.67
C PRO A 52 -16.70 4.97 -11.21
N GLY A 53 -17.10 4.97 -9.94
CA GLY A 53 -17.74 6.12 -9.32
C GLY A 53 -16.72 7.24 -9.07
N ILE A 54 -17.22 8.48 -8.96
CA ILE A 54 -16.37 9.58 -8.49
C ILE A 54 -16.02 9.31 -7.03
N PRO A 55 -14.72 9.24 -6.69
CA PRO A 55 -14.32 9.01 -5.31
C PRO A 55 -14.75 10.21 -4.45
N THR A 56 -15.55 9.95 -3.42
CA THR A 56 -16.00 10.95 -2.46
C THR A 56 -15.37 10.72 -1.10
N GLY A 57 -15.14 11.78 -0.35
CA GLY A 57 -14.60 11.72 0.99
C GLY A 57 -13.09 11.47 1.07
N PHE A 58 -12.61 11.40 2.30
CA PHE A 58 -11.21 11.16 2.66
C PHE A 58 -11.02 9.72 3.12
N SER A 59 -9.87 9.13 2.78
CA SER A 59 -9.40 7.85 3.30
C SER A 59 -7.89 7.89 3.49
N THR A 60 -7.34 7.03 4.34
CA THR A 60 -5.90 6.94 4.59
C THR A 60 -5.08 6.72 3.31
N SER A 61 -5.60 5.94 2.37
CA SER A 61 -4.98 5.69 1.06
C SER A 61 -4.86 6.93 0.15
N ARG A 62 -5.39 8.09 0.57
CA ARG A 62 -5.29 9.35 -0.17
C ARG A 62 -4.30 10.33 0.46
N ILE A 63 -3.72 10.01 1.59
CA ILE A 63 -2.73 10.88 2.27
C ILE A 63 -1.58 11.18 1.30
N SER A 64 -0.99 10.16 0.69
CA SER A 64 0.11 10.33 -0.27
C SER A 64 -0.29 11.14 -1.50
N ILE A 65 -1.51 10.98 -2.00
CA ILE A 65 -2.04 11.74 -3.15
C ILE A 65 -2.15 13.24 -2.83
N PHE A 66 -2.52 13.58 -1.60
CA PHE A 66 -2.69 14.97 -1.18
C PHE A 66 -1.38 15.63 -0.76
N SER A 67 -0.52 14.91 -0.03
CA SER A 67 0.71 15.46 0.55
C SER A 67 1.97 15.17 -0.28
N GLY A 68 1.96 14.11 -1.10
CA GLY A 68 3.15 13.69 -1.85
C GLY A 68 4.18 12.95 -1.00
N VAL A 69 3.80 12.48 0.20
CA VAL A 69 4.63 11.58 1.01
C VAL A 69 4.71 10.20 0.34
N PRO A 70 5.81 9.45 0.52
CA PRO A 70 5.94 8.10 0.01
C PRO A 70 4.91 7.16 0.64
N ASP A 71 4.38 6.25 -0.17
CA ASP A 71 3.37 5.26 0.22
C ASP A 71 3.72 3.93 -0.48
N PHE A 72 4.16 2.96 0.30
CA PHE A 72 4.66 1.68 -0.20
C PHE A 72 3.77 0.53 0.24
N VAL A 73 3.30 -0.23 -0.73
CA VAL A 73 2.55 -1.47 -0.48
C VAL A 73 3.52 -2.59 -0.14
N LEU A 74 3.43 -3.10 1.07
CA LEU A 74 4.26 -4.20 1.56
C LEU A 74 3.43 -5.47 1.71
N PRO A 75 3.67 -6.51 0.90
CA PRO A 75 3.07 -7.81 1.10
C PRO A 75 3.58 -8.43 2.41
N ILE A 76 2.67 -8.80 3.31
CA ILE A 76 2.99 -9.40 4.61
C ILE A 76 2.54 -10.85 4.74
N GLY A 77 1.76 -11.34 3.78
CA GLY A 77 1.24 -12.69 3.78
C GLY A 77 0.30 -12.94 2.62
N GLN A 78 -0.48 -13.99 2.73
CA GLN A 78 -1.47 -14.37 1.72
C GLN A 78 -2.69 -15.03 2.36
N ALA A 79 -3.86 -14.82 1.74
CA ALA A 79 -5.12 -15.44 2.11
C ALA A 79 -5.50 -16.51 1.09
N ALA A 80 -5.77 -17.73 1.55
CA ALA A 80 -6.26 -18.81 0.71
C ALA A 80 -7.76 -18.61 0.41
N TYR A 81 -8.17 -18.88 -0.83
CA TYR A 81 -9.57 -18.90 -1.21
C TYR A 81 -9.83 -19.98 -2.27
N VAL A 82 -11.07 -20.44 -2.38
CA VAL A 82 -11.46 -21.34 -3.49
C VAL A 82 -11.94 -20.47 -4.66
N SER A 83 -11.23 -20.56 -5.77
CA SER A 83 -11.54 -19.80 -6.96
C SER A 83 -12.83 -20.32 -7.63
N ASN A 84 -13.77 -19.42 -7.90
CA ASN A 84 -14.98 -19.76 -8.65
C ASN A 84 -14.72 -20.06 -10.14
N ILE A 85 -13.52 -19.76 -10.62
CA ILE A 85 -13.12 -19.98 -12.03
C ILE A 85 -12.42 -21.33 -12.16
N THR A 86 -11.35 -21.54 -11.38
CA THR A 86 -10.49 -22.73 -11.50
C THR A 86 -10.97 -23.88 -10.62
N GLN A 87 -11.89 -23.63 -9.69
CA GLN A 87 -12.37 -24.59 -8.68
C GLN A 87 -11.24 -25.15 -7.79
N GLN A 88 -10.12 -24.42 -7.72
CA GLN A 88 -8.95 -24.79 -6.93
C GLN A 88 -8.69 -23.75 -5.84
N THR A 89 -7.91 -24.15 -4.84
CA THR A 89 -7.39 -23.21 -3.84
C THR A 89 -6.31 -22.33 -4.49
N GLU A 90 -6.55 -21.04 -4.46
CA GLU A 90 -5.62 -20.00 -4.90
C GLU A 90 -5.31 -19.08 -3.73
N TYR A 91 -4.32 -18.20 -3.91
CA TYR A 91 -3.85 -17.30 -2.85
C TYR A 91 -3.84 -15.87 -3.33
N LEU A 92 -4.31 -14.97 -2.46
CA LEU A 92 -4.27 -13.53 -2.68
C LEU A 92 -3.29 -12.89 -1.70
N PRO A 93 -2.50 -11.91 -2.14
CA PRO A 93 -1.61 -11.19 -1.24
C PRO A 93 -2.42 -10.41 -0.20
N VAL A 94 -1.94 -10.45 1.03
CA VAL A 94 -2.34 -9.54 2.10
C VAL A 94 -1.23 -8.54 2.27
N SER A 95 -1.55 -7.26 2.28
CA SER A 95 -0.56 -6.20 2.36
C SER A 95 -0.93 -5.12 3.35
N VAL A 96 0.09 -4.45 3.85
CA VAL A 96 -0.01 -3.16 4.53
C VAL A 96 0.66 -2.10 3.67
N ASP A 97 0.21 -0.88 3.82
CA ASP A 97 0.84 0.27 3.20
C ASP A 97 1.62 1.03 4.27
N ILE A 98 2.81 1.49 3.92
CA ILE A 98 3.73 2.20 4.81
C ILE A 98 3.99 3.58 4.23
N LEU A 99 3.72 4.61 5.05
CA LEU A 99 4.01 6.00 4.74
C LEU A 99 5.14 6.53 5.64
N ALA A 100 5.89 7.48 5.14
CA ALA A 100 6.93 8.18 5.87
C ALA A 100 7.00 9.65 5.42
N ALA A 101 7.89 10.44 6.01
CA ALA A 101 8.14 11.80 5.58
C ALA A 101 8.61 11.85 4.11
N LYS A 102 8.32 12.95 3.46
CA LYS A 102 8.65 13.20 2.06
C LYS A 102 10.16 13.07 1.81
N GLY A 103 10.52 12.28 0.80
CA GLY A 103 11.92 11.99 0.46
C GLY A 103 12.55 10.85 1.26
N CYS A 104 11.80 10.19 2.16
CA CYS A 104 12.30 9.08 2.98
C CYS A 104 12.05 7.69 2.35
N ASP A 105 11.93 7.61 1.04
CA ASP A 105 11.75 6.36 0.28
C ASP A 105 12.85 5.34 0.60
N GLY A 106 14.11 5.79 0.59
CA GLY A 106 15.26 4.94 0.89
C GLY A 106 15.23 4.33 2.29
N MET A 107 14.69 5.06 3.28
CA MET A 107 14.52 4.55 4.63
C MET A 107 13.47 3.42 4.66
N ILE A 108 12.35 3.54 3.95
CA ILE A 108 11.36 2.47 3.85
C ILE A 108 11.96 1.22 3.20
N PHE A 109 12.76 1.37 2.13
CA PHE A 109 13.46 0.23 1.52
C PHE A 109 14.42 -0.46 2.51
N GLY A 110 15.18 0.33 3.28
CA GLY A 110 16.04 -0.21 4.33
C GLY A 110 15.26 -0.98 5.39
N LEU A 111 14.17 -0.41 5.87
CA LEU A 111 13.28 -1.06 6.84
C LEU A 111 12.76 -2.41 6.29
N VAL A 112 12.28 -2.43 5.05
CA VAL A 112 11.77 -3.67 4.43
C VAL A 112 12.88 -4.73 4.33
N GLN A 113 14.09 -4.35 3.93
CA GLN A 113 15.22 -5.26 3.90
C GLN A 113 15.53 -5.86 5.27
N ASP A 114 15.47 -5.05 6.31
CA ASP A 114 15.76 -5.52 7.68
C ASP A 114 14.64 -6.43 8.20
N LEU A 115 13.38 -6.13 7.89
CA LEU A 115 12.25 -7.02 8.20
C LEU A 115 12.38 -8.39 7.51
N VAL A 116 12.82 -8.42 6.26
CA VAL A 116 13.09 -9.68 5.53
C VAL A 116 14.26 -10.42 6.16
N LYS A 117 15.39 -9.75 6.45
CA LYS A 117 16.55 -10.37 7.11
C LYS A 117 16.23 -10.93 8.48
N ALA A 118 15.37 -10.24 9.23
CA ALA A 118 14.90 -10.66 10.55
C ALA A 118 13.86 -11.80 10.48
N GLY A 119 13.40 -12.20 9.30
CA GLY A 119 12.38 -13.22 9.11
C GLY A 119 10.97 -12.81 9.56
N VAL A 120 10.73 -11.51 9.73
CA VAL A 120 9.41 -10.98 10.10
C VAL A 120 8.44 -11.07 8.92
N ILE A 121 8.96 -10.83 7.72
CA ILE A 121 8.22 -10.97 6.46
C ILE A 121 9.03 -11.82 5.48
N ASN A 122 8.33 -12.45 4.54
CA ASN A 122 8.96 -13.19 3.46
C ASN A 122 9.08 -12.31 2.22
N ALA A 123 10.19 -12.44 1.50
CA ALA A 123 10.33 -11.80 0.20
C ALA A 123 9.25 -12.31 -0.76
N THR A 124 8.55 -11.39 -1.42
CA THR A 124 7.51 -11.73 -2.38
C THR A 124 8.11 -12.45 -3.59
N LYS A 125 7.45 -13.52 -4.04
CA LYS A 125 7.82 -14.27 -5.24
C LYS A 125 6.69 -14.20 -6.24
N ALA A 126 7.02 -14.15 -7.52
CA ALA A 126 6.05 -14.30 -8.59
C ALA A 126 5.57 -15.76 -8.68
N GLY A 127 4.33 -15.97 -9.13
CA GLY A 127 3.82 -17.29 -9.42
C GLY A 127 2.45 -17.60 -8.82
N TYR A 128 2.17 -18.86 -8.66
CA TYR A 128 0.89 -19.40 -8.18
C TYR A 128 0.53 -18.89 -6.78
N SER A 129 1.51 -18.79 -5.91
CA SER A 129 1.41 -18.13 -4.61
C SER A 129 2.28 -16.87 -4.61
N GLY A 130 1.70 -15.72 -4.30
CA GLY A 130 2.42 -14.44 -4.22
C GLY A 130 3.52 -14.41 -3.15
N VAL A 131 3.52 -15.35 -2.21
CA VAL A 131 4.53 -15.47 -1.14
C VAL A 131 5.46 -16.65 -1.38
N THR A 132 4.96 -17.81 -1.78
CA THR A 132 5.78 -19.01 -1.99
C THR A 132 6.28 -19.17 -3.42
N GLY A 133 5.58 -18.62 -4.39
CA GLY A 133 5.98 -18.64 -5.80
C GLY A 133 6.10 -20.04 -6.39
N GLU A 134 5.15 -20.93 -6.09
CA GLU A 134 5.26 -22.34 -6.48
C GLU A 134 5.14 -22.59 -7.98
N LYS A 135 4.20 -21.93 -8.66
CA LYS A 135 3.99 -22.06 -10.10
C LYS A 135 3.55 -20.73 -10.71
N ILE A 136 4.03 -20.46 -11.92
CA ILE A 136 3.49 -19.43 -12.77
C ILE A 136 2.29 -20.04 -13.51
N LEU A 137 1.13 -19.41 -13.40
CA LEU A 137 -0.05 -19.81 -14.17
C LEU A 137 0.08 -19.30 -15.61
N PHE A 138 0.05 -20.19 -16.56
CA PHE A 138 -0.10 -19.93 -17.98
C PHE A 138 -1.44 -20.43 -18.45
#